data_111aa19c51d05896a0f865e6c6f172ce
#
_entry.id   111aa19c51d05896a0f865e6c6f172ce
#
_cell.length_a   1.000
_cell.length_b   1.000
_cell.length_c   1.000
_cell.angle_alpha   90.00
_cell.angle_beta   90.00
_cell.angle_gamma   90.00
#
_symmetry.space_group_name_H-M   'P 1'
#
loop_
_entity.id
_entity.type
_entity.pdbx_description
1 polymer ?
#
loop_
_entity_poly.entity_id
_entity_poly.type
_entity_poly.pdbx_seq_one_letter_code
_entity_poly.pdbx_strand_id
1 'polypeptide(L)'
;MRKVIANEWMTLDGVVQAPGYADEDVTGGFGHGGWHTRYLDEVSMNWVIENVRGAGGYLLGRGTYEIFAAHWPDAPEEQQVLAGPLNALPKYVASTTLDEPLGWRNSRLLRGDIGAAVRALKAEGGKDLHVIGSPGLAQTLMALGLVDELRLMIDPLVVGGGKRLFRDDGALRSLRLAGSQVTSTGAIIATYAAAGG
;
A
#
# COMPACT_ATOMS: atom_id res chain seq x y z
N MET A 1 20.01 6.27 4.09
CA MET A 1 18.61 6.31 4.56
C MET A 1 17.78 5.43 3.65
N ARG A 2 16.91 4.56 4.17
CA ARG A 2 16.00 3.76 3.36
C ARG A 2 14.82 4.61 2.87
N LYS A 3 14.26 4.25 1.72
CA LYS A 3 13.09 4.93 1.16
C LYS A 3 11.79 4.46 1.82
N VAL A 4 10.76 5.30 1.69
CA VAL A 4 9.36 4.89 1.84
C VAL A 4 8.72 4.84 0.46
N ILE A 5 8.23 3.67 0.10
CA ILE A 5 7.61 3.38 -1.19
C ILE A 5 6.15 3.06 -0.94
N ALA A 6 5.23 3.81 -1.52
CA ALA A 6 3.81 3.51 -1.46
C ALA A 6 3.40 2.70 -2.69
N ASN A 7 2.81 1.53 -2.45
CA ASN A 7 2.34 0.60 -3.48
C ASN A 7 0.81 0.53 -3.41
N GLU A 8 0.15 0.96 -4.47
CA GLU A 8 -1.32 1.06 -4.51
C GLU A 8 -1.89 0.50 -5.81
N TRP A 9 -2.99 -0.23 -5.69
CA TRP A 9 -3.89 -0.51 -6.80
C TRP A 9 -4.91 0.61 -6.87
N MET A 10 -5.12 1.15 -8.05
CA MET A 10 -5.93 2.34 -8.24
C MET A 10 -6.75 2.25 -9.51
N THR A 11 -7.98 2.75 -9.47
CA THR A 11 -8.79 2.98 -10.66
C THR A 11 -8.37 4.26 -11.39
N LEU A 12 -8.81 4.48 -12.63
CA LEU A 12 -8.53 5.71 -13.37
C LEU A 12 -9.02 6.98 -12.66
N ASP A 13 -10.09 6.89 -11.87
CA ASP A 13 -10.61 7.99 -11.07
C ASP A 13 -10.03 8.05 -9.64
N GLY A 14 -8.97 7.30 -9.38
CA GLY A 14 -8.17 7.40 -8.15
C GLY A 14 -8.70 6.62 -6.96
N VAL A 15 -9.67 5.74 -7.13
CA VAL A 15 -10.22 4.90 -6.05
C VAL A 15 -9.25 3.75 -5.75
N VAL A 16 -9.02 3.51 -4.46
CA VAL A 16 -8.12 2.46 -3.93
C VAL A 16 -8.83 1.57 -2.90
N GLN A 17 -10.13 1.72 -2.72
CA GLN A 17 -10.92 0.96 -1.76
C GLN A 17 -11.21 -0.44 -2.27
N ALA A 18 -10.96 -1.47 -1.43
CA ALA A 18 -11.33 -2.87 -1.63
C ALA A 18 -10.95 -3.45 -3.01
N PRO A 19 -9.69 -3.37 -3.46
CA PRO A 19 -9.32 -3.88 -4.78
C PRO A 19 -9.35 -5.40 -4.87
N GLY A 20 -9.06 -6.12 -3.77
CA GLY A 20 -8.74 -7.54 -3.78
C GLY A 20 -9.96 -8.46 -3.79
N TYR A 21 -10.99 -8.18 -2.98
CA TYR A 21 -12.20 -9.02 -2.91
C TYR A 21 -13.44 -8.21 -2.50
N ALA A 22 -14.63 -8.81 -2.72
CA ALA A 22 -15.90 -8.09 -2.70
C ALA A 22 -16.25 -7.43 -1.35
N ASP A 23 -15.89 -8.05 -0.24
CA ASP A 23 -16.18 -7.62 1.13
C ASP A 23 -14.94 -7.14 1.89
N GLU A 24 -13.84 -6.84 1.18
CA GLU A 24 -12.58 -6.38 1.77
C GLU A 24 -12.74 -5.06 2.59
N ASP A 25 -13.48 -4.10 2.05
CA ASP A 25 -13.78 -2.84 2.72
C ASP A 25 -15.12 -2.27 2.20
N VAL A 26 -16.20 -2.59 2.87
CA VAL A 26 -17.55 -2.13 2.54
C VAL A 26 -17.93 -0.81 3.23
N THR A 27 -17.01 -0.14 3.91
CA THR A 27 -17.29 1.11 4.61
C THR A 27 -17.82 2.18 3.65
N GLY A 28 -18.73 3.02 4.14
CA GLY A 28 -19.37 4.04 3.30
C GLY A 28 -20.38 3.47 2.28
N GLY A 29 -20.76 2.19 2.39
CA GLY A 29 -21.66 1.53 1.43
C GLY A 29 -21.00 1.17 0.10
N PHE A 30 -19.66 1.04 0.08
CA PHE A 30 -18.94 0.68 -1.15
C PHE A 30 -19.28 -0.73 -1.62
N GLY A 31 -19.85 -0.85 -2.82
CA GLY A 31 -20.36 -2.10 -3.38
C GLY A 31 -19.57 -2.66 -4.57
N HIS A 32 -18.38 -2.12 -4.85
CA HIS A 32 -17.56 -2.50 -6.01
C HIS A 32 -16.28 -3.24 -5.63
N GLY A 33 -16.23 -3.88 -4.44
CA GLY A 33 -15.05 -4.62 -4.00
C GLY A 33 -14.60 -5.72 -4.98
N GLY A 34 -13.31 -6.04 -4.99
CA GLY A 34 -12.71 -7.04 -5.87
C GLY A 34 -12.51 -6.57 -7.31
N TRP A 35 -12.61 -5.27 -7.57
CA TRP A 35 -12.55 -4.71 -8.92
C TRP A 35 -11.22 -4.96 -9.64
N HIS A 36 -10.12 -5.15 -8.91
CA HIS A 36 -8.78 -5.39 -9.47
C HIS A 36 -8.60 -6.80 -10.02
N THR A 37 -9.28 -7.81 -9.47
CA THR A 37 -8.99 -9.22 -9.76
C THR A 37 -9.10 -9.60 -11.22
N ARG A 38 -9.99 -8.95 -11.98
CA ARG A 38 -10.16 -9.14 -13.43
C ARG A 38 -9.00 -8.62 -14.28
N TYR A 39 -8.14 -7.81 -13.71
CA TYR A 39 -6.99 -7.20 -14.39
C TYR A 39 -5.66 -7.86 -14.02
N LEU A 40 -5.70 -8.90 -13.19
CA LEU A 40 -4.51 -9.69 -12.87
C LEU A 40 -4.05 -10.49 -14.08
N ASP A 41 -2.76 -10.39 -14.38
CA ASP A 41 -2.03 -11.21 -15.33
C ASP A 41 -0.63 -11.54 -14.79
N GLU A 42 0.19 -12.21 -15.59
CA GLU A 42 1.55 -12.58 -15.17
C GLU A 42 2.41 -11.34 -14.86
N VAL A 43 2.28 -10.27 -15.64
CA VAL A 43 3.05 -9.03 -15.45
C VAL A 43 2.68 -8.36 -14.14
N SER A 44 1.38 -8.20 -13.87
CA SER A 44 0.86 -7.61 -12.65
C SER A 44 1.20 -8.43 -11.41
N MET A 45 1.10 -9.76 -11.51
CA MET A 45 1.45 -10.65 -10.40
C MET A 45 2.95 -10.63 -10.10
N ASN A 46 3.81 -10.62 -11.11
CA ASN A 46 5.25 -10.48 -10.92
C ASN A 46 5.59 -9.16 -10.24
N TRP A 47 4.95 -8.05 -10.64
CA TRP A 47 5.13 -6.77 -9.98
C TRP A 47 4.75 -6.81 -8.49
N VAL A 48 3.64 -7.46 -8.14
CA VAL A 48 3.22 -7.63 -6.73
C VAL A 48 4.27 -8.43 -5.95
N ILE A 49 4.72 -9.57 -6.51
CA ILE A 49 5.72 -10.44 -5.87
C ILE A 49 7.04 -9.69 -5.65
N GLU A 50 7.50 -8.93 -6.64
CA GLU A 50 8.74 -8.14 -6.54
C GLU A 50 8.64 -7.07 -5.46
N ASN A 51 7.51 -6.35 -5.38
CA ASN A 51 7.27 -5.35 -4.34
C ASN A 51 7.25 -5.97 -2.94
N VAL A 52 6.57 -7.10 -2.77
CA VAL A 52 6.50 -7.77 -1.47
C VAL A 52 7.88 -8.31 -1.05
N ARG A 53 8.62 -8.92 -1.95
CA ARG A 53 9.97 -9.49 -1.68
C ARG A 53 11.05 -8.42 -1.53
N GLY A 54 10.90 -7.30 -2.20
CA GLY A 54 11.85 -6.19 -2.17
C GLY A 54 11.83 -5.38 -0.88
N ALA A 55 10.76 -5.48 -0.10
CA ALA A 55 10.58 -4.72 1.11
C ALA A 55 11.59 -5.11 2.22
N GLY A 56 11.92 -4.12 3.06
CA GLY A 56 12.62 -4.33 4.34
C GLY A 56 11.68 -4.30 5.54
N GLY A 57 10.43 -3.96 5.31
CA GLY A 57 9.35 -3.90 6.30
C GLY A 57 8.13 -3.18 5.71
N TYR A 58 7.01 -3.31 6.38
CA TYR A 58 5.74 -2.75 5.92
C TYR A 58 5.24 -1.66 6.86
N LEU A 59 4.73 -0.58 6.29
CA LEU A 59 4.01 0.47 6.98
C LEU A 59 2.52 0.29 6.68
N LEU A 60 1.72 0.01 7.70
CA LEU A 60 0.31 -0.30 7.56
C LEU A 60 -0.54 0.65 8.42
N GLY A 61 -1.65 1.12 7.89
CA GLY A 61 -2.71 1.70 8.70
C GLY A 61 -3.55 0.60 9.36
N ARG A 62 -4.35 0.97 10.36
CA ARG A 62 -5.17 0.03 11.13
C ARG A 62 -6.03 -0.88 10.25
N GLY A 63 -6.81 -0.31 9.33
CA GLY A 63 -7.74 -1.09 8.50
C GLY A 63 -7.03 -2.16 7.66
N THR A 64 -5.97 -1.78 6.95
CA THR A 64 -5.17 -2.74 6.17
C THR A 64 -4.49 -3.77 7.07
N TYR A 65 -4.00 -3.35 8.25
CA TYR A 65 -3.44 -4.30 9.21
C TYR A 65 -4.46 -5.35 9.65
N GLU A 66 -5.70 -4.94 9.99
CA GLU A 66 -6.76 -5.85 10.42
C GLU A 66 -7.14 -6.84 9.32
N ILE A 67 -7.30 -6.38 8.08
CA ILE A 67 -7.58 -7.20 6.91
C ILE A 67 -6.44 -8.22 6.68
N PHE A 68 -5.21 -7.74 6.68
CA PHE A 68 -4.03 -8.58 6.40
C PHE A 68 -3.76 -9.58 7.53
N ALA A 69 -3.92 -9.18 8.77
CA ALA A 69 -3.74 -10.04 9.95
C ALA A 69 -4.78 -11.17 10.03
N ALA A 70 -5.96 -10.97 9.45
CA ALA A 70 -6.99 -12.00 9.36
C ALA A 70 -6.73 -13.03 8.25
N HIS A 71 -5.91 -12.72 7.25
CA HIS A 71 -5.69 -13.57 6.09
C HIS A 71 -4.28 -14.20 6.02
N TRP A 72 -3.23 -13.37 6.07
CA TRP A 72 -1.86 -13.79 5.73
C TRP A 72 -1.20 -14.79 6.71
N PRO A 73 -1.49 -14.79 8.04
CA PRO A 73 -0.91 -15.77 8.94
C PRO A 73 -1.21 -17.21 8.55
N ASP A 74 -2.44 -17.45 8.09
CA ASP A 74 -2.99 -18.78 7.76
C ASP A 74 -3.22 -18.96 6.26
N ALA A 75 -2.56 -18.14 5.43
CA ALA A 75 -2.72 -18.18 3.98
C ALA A 75 -2.32 -19.55 3.39
N PRO A 76 -3.07 -20.09 2.42
CA PRO A 76 -2.83 -21.38 1.82
C PRO A 76 -1.49 -21.45 1.07
N GLU A 77 -1.07 -22.69 0.73
CA GLU A 77 0.26 -22.95 0.15
C GLU A 77 0.50 -22.18 -1.16
N GLU A 78 -0.53 -22.03 -1.98
CA GLU A 78 -0.47 -21.33 -3.26
C GLU A 78 -0.14 -19.83 -3.10
N GLN A 79 -0.43 -19.26 -1.94
CA GLN A 79 -0.17 -17.86 -1.62
C GLN A 79 1.14 -17.63 -0.87
N GLN A 80 1.91 -18.68 -0.56
CA GLN A 80 3.13 -18.56 0.25
C GLN A 80 4.21 -17.68 -0.38
N VAL A 81 4.16 -17.49 -1.69
CA VAL A 81 5.05 -16.54 -2.40
C VAL A 81 4.90 -15.10 -1.89
N LEU A 82 3.70 -14.72 -1.43
CA LEU A 82 3.38 -13.45 -0.80
C LEU A 82 3.34 -13.56 0.73
N ALA A 83 2.68 -14.57 1.25
CA ALA A 83 2.50 -14.77 2.68
C ALA A 83 3.84 -14.95 3.42
N GLY A 84 4.80 -15.64 2.81
CA GLY A 84 6.13 -15.84 3.39
C GLY A 84 6.80 -14.51 3.79
N PRO A 85 7.08 -13.61 2.86
CA PRO A 85 7.64 -12.29 3.17
C PRO A 85 6.76 -11.44 4.08
N LEU A 86 5.43 -11.40 3.84
CA LEU A 86 4.48 -10.63 4.66
C LEU A 86 4.50 -11.08 6.12
N ASN A 87 4.61 -12.37 6.38
CA ASN A 87 4.70 -12.93 7.72
C ASN A 87 6.09 -12.74 8.36
N ALA A 88 7.15 -12.80 7.57
CA ALA A 88 8.53 -12.79 8.07
C ALA A 88 9.03 -11.36 8.39
N LEU A 89 8.67 -10.37 7.59
CA LEU A 89 9.20 -9.02 7.72
C LEU A 89 8.51 -8.20 8.82
N PRO A 90 9.18 -7.17 9.37
CA PRO A 90 8.59 -6.25 10.33
C PRO A 90 7.39 -5.50 9.75
N LYS A 91 6.34 -5.34 10.54
CA LYS A 91 5.18 -4.51 10.25
C LYS A 91 5.07 -3.39 11.27
N TYR A 92 5.04 -2.17 10.79
CA TYR A 92 4.89 -0.95 11.57
C TYR A 92 3.49 -0.41 11.37
N VAL A 93 2.65 -0.51 12.40
CA VAL A 93 1.20 -0.27 12.30
C VAL A 93 0.85 1.08 12.91
N ALA A 94 0.43 2.02 12.05
CA ALA A 94 -0.03 3.34 12.50
C ALA A 94 -1.49 3.25 12.97
N SER A 95 -1.71 3.40 14.28
CA SER A 95 -3.04 3.39 14.88
C SER A 95 -3.08 4.14 16.20
N THR A 96 -4.22 4.78 16.46
CA THR A 96 -4.56 5.40 17.77
C THR A 96 -5.52 4.56 18.60
N THR A 97 -6.04 3.46 18.03
CA THR A 97 -7.12 2.67 18.64
C THR A 97 -6.77 1.20 18.88
N LEU A 98 -5.72 0.68 18.24
CA LEU A 98 -5.23 -0.68 18.51
C LEU A 98 -4.39 -0.68 19.79
N ASP A 99 -4.41 -1.80 20.50
CA ASP A 99 -3.58 -2.04 21.68
C ASP A 99 -2.51 -3.11 21.39
N GLU A 100 -1.44 -3.07 22.16
CA GLU A 100 -0.39 -4.12 22.14
C GLU A 100 -0.68 -5.19 23.20
N PRO A 101 -0.28 -6.45 22.93
CA PRO A 101 0.45 -6.90 21.75
C PRO A 101 -0.42 -7.08 20.53
N LEU A 102 0.12 -6.74 19.35
CA LEU A 102 -0.57 -7.00 18.07
C LEU A 102 -0.54 -8.50 17.74
N GLY A 103 -1.67 -9.05 17.27
CA GLY A 103 -1.83 -10.50 17.04
C GLY A 103 -0.98 -11.07 15.89
N TRP A 104 -0.69 -10.29 14.86
CA TRP A 104 0.15 -10.73 13.74
C TRP A 104 1.63 -10.60 14.10
N ARG A 105 2.37 -11.70 14.04
CA ARG A 105 3.80 -11.75 14.41
C ARG A 105 4.62 -10.67 13.70
N ASN A 106 5.70 -10.22 14.35
CA ASN A 106 6.59 -9.17 13.83
C ASN A 106 5.89 -7.81 13.59
N SER A 107 4.78 -7.56 14.26
CA SER A 107 4.07 -6.28 14.22
C SER A 107 4.43 -5.42 15.42
N ARG A 108 4.61 -4.12 15.16
CA ARG A 108 4.89 -3.08 16.15
C ARG A 108 3.94 -1.91 15.92
N LEU A 109 3.31 -1.46 17.00
CA LEU A 109 2.42 -0.31 16.94
C LEU A 109 3.23 1.01 16.91
N LEU A 110 2.85 1.91 16.02
CA LEU A 110 3.33 3.28 15.97
C LEU A 110 2.24 4.19 16.52
N ARG A 111 2.52 4.85 17.64
CA ARG A 111 1.62 5.82 18.28
C ARG A 111 2.18 7.24 18.20
N GLY A 112 1.33 8.23 18.38
CA GLY A 112 1.70 9.63 18.46
C GLY A 112 2.08 10.24 17.11
N ASP A 113 3.22 10.90 17.03
CA ASP A 113 3.69 11.54 15.79
C ASP A 113 4.23 10.52 14.79
N ILE A 114 3.36 10.13 13.84
CA ILE A 114 3.69 9.17 12.79
C ILE A 114 4.82 9.69 11.89
N GLY A 115 4.87 11.00 11.64
CA GLY A 115 5.95 11.61 10.86
C GLY A 115 7.32 11.43 11.52
N ALA A 116 7.41 11.68 12.83
CA ALA A 116 8.64 11.46 13.58
C ALA A 116 9.03 9.97 13.62
N ALA A 117 8.06 9.08 13.86
CA ALA A 117 8.29 7.64 13.88
C ALA A 117 8.82 7.12 12.53
N VAL A 118 8.22 7.54 11.42
CA VAL A 118 8.66 7.11 10.08
C VAL A 118 10.03 7.70 9.72
N ARG A 119 10.33 8.95 10.09
CA ARG A 119 11.68 9.52 9.93
C ARG A 119 12.74 8.72 10.67
N ALA A 120 12.44 8.32 11.91
CA ALA A 120 13.35 7.46 12.69
C ALA A 120 13.59 6.12 11.99
N LEU A 121 12.53 5.46 11.54
CA LEU A 121 12.62 4.21 10.78
C LEU A 121 13.44 4.38 9.49
N LYS A 122 13.29 5.48 8.76
CA LYS A 122 14.10 5.78 7.56
C LYS A 122 15.59 5.90 7.91
N ALA A 123 15.91 6.48 9.06
CA ALA A 123 17.29 6.70 9.51
C ALA A 123 18.01 5.40 9.91
N GLU A 124 17.31 4.36 10.35
CA GLU A 124 17.89 3.07 10.77
C GLU A 124 18.68 2.36 9.64
N GLY A 125 18.44 2.71 8.38
CA GLY A 125 19.04 2.05 7.22
C GLY A 125 18.41 0.68 6.91
N GLY A 126 19.00 -0.04 5.93
CA GLY A 126 18.48 -1.32 5.46
C GLY A 126 17.66 -1.20 4.17
N LYS A 127 16.91 -2.25 3.84
CA LYS A 127 15.98 -2.25 2.68
C LYS A 127 14.81 -1.28 2.92
N ASP A 128 14.19 -0.85 1.84
CA ASP A 128 13.13 0.16 1.83
C ASP A 128 11.87 -0.27 2.57
N LEU A 129 11.14 0.70 3.09
CA LEU A 129 9.84 0.50 3.75
C LEU A 129 8.73 0.62 2.72
N HIS A 130 7.84 -0.36 2.71
CA HIS A 130 6.71 -0.36 1.78
C HIS A 130 5.39 -0.07 2.53
N VAL A 131 4.68 0.96 2.10
CA VAL A 131 3.26 1.12 2.41
C VAL A 131 2.50 0.25 1.41
N ILE A 132 1.66 -0.64 1.89
CA ILE A 132 0.78 -1.45 1.04
C ILE A 132 -0.64 -1.10 1.42
N GLY A 133 -1.44 -0.65 0.44
CA GLY A 133 -2.75 -0.13 0.70
C GLY A 133 -2.71 1.00 1.73
N SER A 134 -3.65 1.06 2.66
CA SER A 134 -3.67 2.06 3.74
C SER A 134 -3.75 3.50 3.20
N PRO A 135 -4.76 3.85 2.38
CA PRO A 135 -4.80 5.14 1.70
C PRO A 135 -4.67 6.33 2.66
N GLY A 136 -5.25 6.25 3.85
CA GLY A 136 -5.11 7.31 4.85
C GLY A 136 -3.68 7.50 5.36
N LEU A 137 -2.92 6.41 5.53
CA LEU A 137 -1.50 6.47 5.90
C LEU A 137 -0.66 7.01 4.74
N ALA A 138 -0.87 6.49 3.53
CA ALA A 138 -0.18 6.97 2.33
C ALA A 138 -0.40 8.48 2.12
N GLN A 139 -1.64 8.95 2.23
CA GLN A 139 -1.98 10.38 2.15
C GLN A 139 -1.26 11.21 3.22
N THR A 140 -1.21 10.71 4.46
CA THR A 140 -0.54 11.40 5.56
C THR A 140 0.97 11.51 5.30
N LEU A 141 1.60 10.42 4.87
CA LEU A 141 3.03 10.40 4.57
C LEU A 141 3.37 11.25 3.35
N MET A 142 2.52 11.27 2.32
CA MET A 142 2.67 12.20 1.17
C MET A 142 2.58 13.67 1.60
N ALA A 143 1.62 14.01 2.45
CA ALA A 143 1.47 15.38 2.95
C ALA A 143 2.68 15.84 3.78
N LEU A 144 3.36 14.90 4.46
CA LEU A 144 4.58 15.16 5.23
C LEU A 144 5.87 15.10 4.39
N GLY A 145 5.78 14.87 3.07
CA GLY A 145 6.95 14.69 2.20
C GLY A 145 7.80 13.48 2.53
N LEU A 146 7.20 12.43 3.11
CA LEU A 146 7.92 11.23 3.56
C LEU A 146 7.88 10.08 2.56
N VAL A 147 7.01 10.13 1.56
CA VAL A 147 6.96 9.15 0.46
C VAL A 147 8.00 9.54 -0.59
N ASP A 148 8.98 8.68 -0.80
CA ASP A 148 10.04 8.89 -1.79
C ASP A 148 9.64 8.40 -3.18
N GLU A 149 8.75 7.37 -3.22
CA GLU A 149 8.34 6.72 -4.47
C GLU A 149 6.89 6.23 -4.37
N LEU A 150 6.11 6.48 -5.43
CA LEU A 150 4.78 5.92 -5.63
C LEU A 150 4.86 4.85 -6.71
N ARG A 151 4.42 3.65 -6.40
CA ARG A 151 4.25 2.55 -7.35
C ARG A 151 2.76 2.26 -7.48
N LEU A 152 2.23 2.56 -8.63
CA LEU A 152 0.80 2.46 -8.90
C LEU A 152 0.54 1.39 -9.95
N MET A 153 -0.44 0.55 -9.70
CA MET A 153 -1.10 -0.24 -10.73
C MET A 153 -2.47 0.39 -10.97
N ILE A 154 -2.63 0.98 -12.16
CA ILE A 154 -3.81 1.74 -12.53
C ILE A 154 -4.65 0.90 -13.47
N ASP A 155 -5.79 0.43 -12.99
CA ASP A 155 -6.70 -0.40 -13.76
C ASP A 155 -7.60 0.44 -14.67
N PRO A 156 -7.93 -0.05 -15.87
CA PRO A 156 -8.69 0.69 -16.88
C PRO A 156 -10.21 0.71 -16.57
N LEU A 157 -10.58 1.22 -15.39
CA LEU A 157 -11.97 1.37 -14.98
C LEU A 157 -12.19 2.66 -14.17
N VAL A 158 -13.44 3.08 -14.11
CA VAL A 158 -13.95 4.19 -13.31
C VAL A 158 -15.04 3.62 -12.39
N VAL A 159 -14.92 3.85 -11.08
CA VAL A 159 -15.88 3.36 -10.08
C VAL A 159 -16.85 4.47 -9.64
N GLY A 160 -16.43 5.72 -9.70
CA GLY A 160 -17.27 6.89 -9.40
C GLY A 160 -17.38 7.26 -7.91
N GLY A 161 -17.00 6.36 -6.98
CA GLY A 161 -17.07 6.60 -5.53
C GLY A 161 -16.16 5.67 -4.76
N GLY A 162 -15.88 6.01 -3.49
CA GLY A 162 -15.00 5.24 -2.61
C GLY A 162 -13.80 6.04 -2.10
N LYS A 163 -12.94 5.39 -1.33
CA LYS A 163 -11.71 6.00 -0.80
C LYS A 163 -10.70 6.21 -1.93
N ARG A 164 -10.20 7.43 -2.07
CA ARG A 164 -9.23 7.83 -3.10
C ARG A 164 -7.83 7.90 -2.53
N LEU A 165 -6.83 7.66 -3.39
CA LEU A 165 -5.41 7.79 -3.01
C LEU A 165 -5.03 9.25 -2.76
N PHE A 166 -5.44 10.14 -3.63
CA PHE A 166 -5.11 11.56 -3.53
C PHE A 166 -6.24 12.34 -2.85
N ARG A 167 -5.86 13.21 -1.91
CA ARG A 167 -6.81 14.09 -1.22
C ARG A 167 -7.22 15.23 -2.15
N ASP A 168 -8.46 15.66 -2.00
CA ASP A 168 -8.95 16.93 -2.54
C ASP A 168 -8.62 18.05 -1.53
N ASP A 169 -7.32 18.37 -1.44
CA ASP A 169 -6.78 19.36 -0.49
C ASP A 169 -6.20 20.60 -1.19
N GLY A 170 -6.33 20.69 -2.53
CA GLY A 170 -5.80 21.79 -3.31
C GLY A 170 -4.26 21.88 -3.37
N ALA A 171 -3.54 20.96 -2.75
CA ALA A 171 -2.09 21.00 -2.71
C ALA A 171 -1.47 20.43 -4.00
N LEU A 172 -0.68 21.23 -4.69
CA LEU A 172 0.10 20.78 -5.85
C LEU A 172 1.25 19.89 -5.38
N ARG A 173 1.32 18.68 -5.95
CA ARG A 173 2.43 17.73 -5.72
C ARG A 173 3.00 17.31 -7.07
N SER A 174 4.20 17.76 -7.38
CA SER A 174 4.88 17.36 -8.62
C SER A 174 5.59 16.02 -8.43
N LEU A 175 5.42 15.14 -9.41
CA LEU A 175 6.06 13.82 -9.44
C LEU A 175 6.81 13.67 -10.76
N ARG A 176 7.88 12.89 -10.75
CA ARG A 176 8.63 12.53 -11.95
C ARG A 176 8.41 11.06 -12.27
N LEU A 177 7.93 10.75 -13.46
CA LEU A 177 7.82 9.36 -13.92
C LEU A 177 9.23 8.73 -14.00
N ALA A 178 9.42 7.64 -13.28
CA ALA A 178 10.65 6.87 -13.26
C ALA A 178 10.59 5.62 -14.15
N GLY A 179 9.41 5.06 -14.34
CA GLY A 179 9.17 3.91 -15.22
C GLY A 179 7.69 3.63 -15.39
N SER A 180 7.35 2.95 -16.48
CA SER A 180 5.99 2.47 -16.71
C SER A 180 5.98 1.21 -17.55
N GLN A 181 4.94 0.40 -17.38
CA GLN A 181 4.68 -0.82 -18.13
C GLN A 181 3.18 -0.99 -18.30
N VAL A 182 2.73 -1.51 -19.43
CA VAL A 182 1.33 -1.86 -19.69
C VAL A 182 1.18 -3.38 -19.57
N THR A 183 0.17 -3.84 -18.88
CA THR A 183 -0.19 -5.25 -18.74
C THR A 183 -1.02 -5.72 -19.94
N SER A 184 -1.16 -7.03 -20.12
CA SER A 184 -1.99 -7.60 -21.18
C SER A 184 -3.48 -7.30 -20.99
N THR A 185 -3.90 -7.00 -19.78
CA THR A 185 -5.27 -6.66 -19.39
C THR A 185 -5.58 -5.16 -19.50
N GLY A 186 -4.57 -4.35 -19.91
CA GLY A 186 -4.70 -2.90 -20.10
C GLY A 186 -4.45 -2.07 -18.84
N ALA A 187 -4.07 -2.68 -17.73
CA ALA A 187 -3.63 -1.94 -16.55
C ALA A 187 -2.26 -1.28 -16.81
N ILE A 188 -2.02 -0.13 -16.21
CA ILE A 188 -0.75 0.61 -16.30
C ILE A 188 -0.05 0.49 -14.96
N ILE A 189 1.13 -0.11 -14.97
CA ILE A 189 2.06 -0.06 -13.83
C ILE A 189 2.93 1.17 -14.02
N ALA A 190 2.92 2.08 -13.05
CA ALA A 190 3.70 3.31 -13.11
C ALA A 190 4.45 3.54 -11.79
N THR A 191 5.73 3.88 -11.92
CA THR A 191 6.59 4.27 -10.80
C THR A 191 6.90 5.75 -10.91
N TYR A 192 6.55 6.50 -9.87
CA TYR A 192 6.82 7.93 -9.75
C TYR A 192 7.75 8.17 -8.57
N ALA A 193 8.78 8.97 -8.78
CA ALA A 193 9.61 9.51 -7.71
C ALA A 193 9.09 10.90 -7.31
N ALA A 194 9.23 11.26 -6.03
CA ALA A 194 9.01 12.63 -5.61
C ALA A 194 9.94 13.54 -6.44
N ALA A 195 9.39 14.62 -7.01
CA ALA A 195 10.24 15.62 -7.63
C ALA A 195 11.10 16.22 -6.53
N GLY A 196 12.41 16.05 -6.63
CA GLY A 196 13.34 16.69 -5.70
C GLY A 196 13.08 18.20 -5.70
N GLY A 197 12.90 18.75 -4.50
CA GLY A 197 12.91 20.19 -4.31
C GLY A 197 14.32 20.77 -4.52
#